data_3b9358c0c7ad70e4b2de843d466e89fc
#
_entry.id   3b9358c0c7ad70e4b2de843d466e89fc
#
_cell.length_a   1.000
_cell.length_b   1.000
_cell.length_c   1.000
_cell.angle_alpha   90.00
_cell.angle_beta   90.00
_cell.angle_gamma   90.00
#
_symmetry.space_group_name_H-M   'P 1'
#
loop_
_entity.id
_entity.type
_entity.pdbx_description
1 polymer ?
#
loop_
_entity_poly.entity_id
_entity_poly.type
_entity_poly.pdbx_seq_one_letter_code
_entity_poly.pdbx_strand_id
1 'polypeptide(L)'
;AERLFRAQGFGATTVRQIAAEAGVSAGTVMSVGDKDALLVAIFDGWIDAVHRARTGDDGTAPAPMSADVAVDAIMALFEPFIRYFAGDEELSREYAAIIVRGAHESAIFRNLALSLITEIAEALARAGLGGVDSGRAARVVHYAYLGILMTVSHGTIQEPDAVDQLREVVGFVVTHEGGEE
;
A
#
# COMPACT_ATOMS: atom_id res chain seq x y z
N ALA A 1 -6.35 14.41 14.82
CA ALA A 1 -5.49 13.28 15.24
C ALA A 1 -4.17 13.31 14.47
N GLU A 2 -4.18 13.29 13.12
CA GLU A 2 -2.99 13.19 12.28
C GLU A 2 -1.91 14.22 12.66
N ARG A 3 -2.28 15.49 12.77
CA ARG A 3 -1.33 16.57 13.15
C ARG A 3 -0.62 16.27 14.48
N LEU A 4 -1.34 15.76 15.46
CA LEU A 4 -0.77 15.42 16.76
C LEU A 4 0.15 14.18 16.66
N PHE A 5 -0.28 13.14 15.93
CA PHE A 5 0.54 11.95 15.72
C PHE A 5 1.88 12.29 15.06
N ARG A 6 1.86 13.14 14.02
CA ARG A 6 3.09 13.57 13.34
C ARG A 6 3.96 14.52 14.18
N ALA A 7 3.34 15.37 15.04
CA ALA A 7 4.10 16.37 15.80
C ALA A 7 4.76 15.82 17.06
N GLN A 8 4.15 14.85 17.73
CA GLN A 8 4.62 14.36 19.04
C GLN A 8 4.69 12.84 19.15
N GLY A 9 4.44 12.12 18.06
CA GLY A 9 4.40 10.66 17.98
C GLY A 9 3.06 10.06 18.39
N PHE A 10 2.82 8.83 17.92
CA PHE A 10 1.60 8.08 18.24
C PHE A 10 1.54 7.76 19.74
N GLY A 11 2.63 7.25 20.32
CA GLY A 11 2.67 6.85 21.73
C GLY A 11 2.32 7.97 22.70
N ALA A 12 2.85 9.18 22.46
CA ALA A 12 2.66 10.34 23.35
C ALA A 12 1.32 11.04 23.13
N THR A 13 0.58 10.76 22.07
CA THR A 13 -0.72 11.38 21.79
C THR A 13 -1.84 10.67 22.54
N THR A 14 -2.68 11.45 23.22
CA THR A 14 -3.83 10.95 23.97
C THR A 14 -5.16 11.36 23.34
N VAL A 15 -6.23 10.57 23.56
CA VAL A 15 -7.60 10.90 23.12
C VAL A 15 -8.05 12.27 23.65
N ARG A 16 -7.62 12.67 24.85
CA ARG A 16 -7.96 13.99 25.41
C ARG A 16 -7.31 15.13 24.62
N GLN A 17 -6.06 14.98 24.19
CA GLN A 17 -5.39 15.98 23.33
C GLN A 17 -6.07 16.05 21.96
N ILE A 18 -6.43 14.90 21.37
CA ILE A 18 -7.19 14.87 20.11
C ILE A 18 -8.52 15.60 20.24
N ALA A 19 -9.25 15.36 21.31
CA ALA A 19 -10.52 16.01 21.58
C ALA A 19 -10.38 17.53 21.76
N ALA A 20 -9.39 17.97 22.53
CA ALA A 20 -9.07 19.38 22.71
C ALA A 20 -8.71 20.06 21.38
N GLU A 21 -7.87 19.43 20.57
CA GLU A 21 -7.47 19.91 19.25
C GLU A 21 -8.65 20.01 18.27
N ALA A 22 -9.61 19.08 18.36
CA ALA A 22 -10.80 19.06 17.50
C ALA A 22 -11.95 19.95 18.06
N GLY A 23 -11.81 20.51 19.26
CA GLY A 23 -12.87 21.30 19.89
C GLY A 23 -14.10 20.48 20.32
N VAL A 24 -13.91 19.19 20.62
CA VAL A 24 -14.99 18.27 21.01
C VAL A 24 -14.69 17.58 22.35
N SER A 25 -15.65 16.80 22.87
CA SER A 25 -15.43 15.99 24.08
C SER A 25 -14.62 14.72 23.78
N ALA A 26 -13.91 14.20 24.78
CA ALA A 26 -13.24 12.90 24.65
C ALA A 26 -14.23 11.76 24.32
N GLY A 27 -15.46 11.83 24.84
CA GLY A 27 -16.52 10.89 24.50
C GLY A 27 -16.91 10.95 23.03
N THR A 28 -16.94 12.15 22.43
CA THR A 28 -17.20 12.31 21.00
C THR A 28 -16.08 11.68 20.15
N VAL A 29 -14.83 11.81 20.55
CA VAL A 29 -13.72 11.14 19.84
C VAL A 29 -13.87 9.62 19.95
N MET A 30 -14.12 9.11 21.17
CA MET A 30 -14.27 7.67 21.41
C MET A 30 -15.49 7.06 20.72
N SER A 31 -16.51 7.85 20.40
CA SER A 31 -17.66 7.35 19.60
C SER A 31 -17.31 7.16 18.11
N VAL A 32 -16.25 7.78 17.62
CA VAL A 32 -15.71 7.56 16.27
C VAL A 32 -14.77 6.34 16.27
N GLY A 33 -13.97 6.19 17.33
CA GLY A 33 -13.05 5.08 17.48
C GLY A 33 -12.01 5.37 18.56
N ASP A 34 -11.26 4.34 18.93
CA ASP A 34 -10.08 4.50 19.77
C ASP A 34 -8.91 5.10 18.98
N LYS A 35 -7.76 5.24 19.63
CA LYS A 35 -6.57 5.84 19.03
C LYS A 35 -6.05 5.02 17.83
N ASP A 36 -6.13 3.69 17.94
CA ASP A 36 -5.72 2.76 16.88
C ASP A 36 -6.64 2.90 15.66
N ALA A 37 -7.97 2.94 15.87
CA ALA A 37 -8.94 3.16 14.81
C ALA A 37 -8.74 4.50 14.08
N LEU A 38 -8.38 5.56 14.82
CA LEU A 38 -8.08 6.86 14.23
C LEU A 38 -6.81 6.82 13.36
N LEU A 39 -5.78 6.07 13.76
CA LEU A 39 -4.59 5.90 12.92
C LEU A 39 -4.92 5.10 11.65
N VAL A 40 -5.66 4.01 11.79
CA VAL A 40 -6.13 3.24 10.62
C VAL A 40 -6.92 4.13 9.65
N ALA A 41 -7.85 4.92 10.16
CA ALA A 41 -8.64 5.83 9.31
C ALA A 41 -7.80 6.88 8.56
N ILE A 42 -6.71 7.36 9.16
CA ILE A 42 -5.77 8.29 8.50
C ILE A 42 -5.08 7.61 7.33
N PHE A 43 -4.51 6.42 7.53
CA PHE A 43 -3.85 5.66 6.47
C PHE A 43 -4.85 5.23 5.39
N ASP A 44 -6.01 4.74 5.78
CA ASP A 44 -7.08 4.35 4.86
C ASP A 44 -7.51 5.53 3.97
N GLY A 45 -7.70 6.71 4.56
CA GLY A 45 -8.07 7.92 3.81
C GLY A 45 -7.02 8.31 2.77
N TRP A 46 -5.73 8.18 3.10
CA TRP A 46 -4.64 8.46 2.18
C TRP A 46 -4.55 7.38 1.08
N ILE A 47 -4.61 6.09 1.45
CA ILE A 47 -4.60 4.96 0.52
C ILE A 47 -5.73 5.10 -0.52
N ASP A 48 -6.94 5.41 -0.05
CA ASP A 48 -8.10 5.63 -0.90
C ASP A 48 -7.93 6.82 -1.84
N ALA A 49 -7.32 7.92 -1.37
CA ALA A 49 -7.03 9.09 -2.19
C ALA A 49 -6.04 8.77 -3.31
N VAL A 50 -4.96 8.02 -3.02
CA VAL A 50 -3.99 7.56 -4.02
C VAL A 50 -4.66 6.64 -5.03
N HIS A 51 -5.46 5.68 -4.58
CA HIS A 51 -6.17 4.75 -5.45
C HIS A 51 -7.12 5.48 -6.41
N ARG A 52 -7.95 6.38 -5.89
CA ARG A 52 -8.89 7.17 -6.73
C ARG A 52 -8.20 8.08 -7.73
N ALA A 53 -7.04 8.64 -7.39
CA ALA A 53 -6.28 9.48 -8.31
C ALA A 53 -5.72 8.70 -9.51
N ARG A 54 -5.56 7.37 -9.38
CA ARG A 54 -5.06 6.48 -10.45
C ARG A 54 -6.15 5.94 -11.36
N THR A 55 -7.34 5.70 -10.84
CA THR A 55 -8.46 5.05 -11.55
C THR A 55 -9.23 5.97 -12.48
N GLY A 56 -8.61 7.01 -13.01
CA GLY A 56 -9.15 7.81 -14.13
C GLY A 56 -9.14 6.95 -15.39
N ASP A 57 -10.26 6.27 -15.64
CA ASP A 57 -10.49 5.45 -16.82
C ASP A 57 -10.56 6.34 -18.07
N ASP A 58 -9.60 6.19 -18.98
CA ASP A 58 -9.64 6.83 -20.31
C ASP A 58 -10.21 5.92 -21.40
N GLY A 59 -10.83 4.79 -21.03
CA GLY A 59 -11.63 3.93 -21.91
C GLY A 59 -10.90 3.32 -23.12
N THR A 60 -9.58 3.38 -23.12
CA THR A 60 -8.76 2.83 -24.22
C THR A 60 -8.55 1.32 -23.99
N ALA A 61 -8.84 0.51 -24.99
CA ALA A 61 -8.56 -0.91 -24.93
C ALA A 61 -7.07 -1.16 -24.66
N PRO A 62 -6.73 -2.03 -23.70
CA PRO A 62 -5.35 -2.23 -23.28
C PRO A 62 -4.51 -2.83 -24.41
N ALA A 63 -3.54 -2.07 -24.93
CA ALA A 63 -2.59 -2.54 -25.94
C ALA A 63 -1.54 -3.49 -25.35
N PRO A 64 -0.99 -4.43 -26.14
CA PRO A 64 0.19 -5.20 -25.73
C PRO A 64 1.35 -4.28 -25.32
N MET A 65 2.15 -4.72 -24.33
CA MET A 65 3.31 -3.96 -23.84
C MET A 65 4.55 -4.84 -23.80
N SER A 66 5.73 -4.22 -23.88
CA SER A 66 6.99 -4.94 -23.66
C SER A 66 7.18 -5.26 -22.17
N ALA A 67 8.08 -6.20 -21.88
CA ALA A 67 8.45 -6.58 -20.51
C ALA A 67 8.88 -5.36 -19.68
N ASP A 68 9.75 -4.50 -20.22
CA ASP A 68 10.23 -3.31 -19.51
C ASP A 68 9.10 -2.33 -19.18
N VAL A 69 8.18 -2.11 -20.12
CA VAL A 69 7.01 -1.25 -19.91
C VAL A 69 6.08 -1.85 -18.86
N ALA A 70 5.94 -3.18 -18.81
CA ALA A 70 5.16 -3.85 -17.78
C ALA A 70 5.79 -3.69 -16.38
N VAL A 71 7.13 -3.84 -16.28
CA VAL A 71 7.86 -3.60 -15.04
C VAL A 71 7.60 -2.17 -14.54
N ASP A 72 7.78 -1.16 -15.40
CA ASP A 72 7.57 0.23 -15.01
C ASP A 72 6.11 0.53 -14.63
N ALA A 73 5.14 -0.03 -15.34
CA ALA A 73 3.73 0.10 -15.03
C ALA A 73 3.40 -0.52 -13.66
N ILE A 74 3.91 -1.72 -13.36
CA ILE A 74 3.70 -2.39 -12.07
C ILE A 74 4.40 -1.60 -10.95
N MET A 75 5.61 -1.12 -11.15
CA MET A 75 6.32 -0.30 -10.15
C MET A 75 5.57 0.99 -9.83
N ALA A 76 4.99 1.65 -10.82
CA ALA A 76 4.18 2.85 -10.62
C ALA A 76 2.95 2.62 -9.72
N LEU A 77 2.45 1.38 -9.60
CA LEU A 77 1.37 1.03 -8.67
C LEU A 77 1.82 1.11 -7.21
N PHE A 78 3.06 0.77 -6.92
CA PHE A 78 3.57 0.58 -5.56
C PHE A 78 4.37 1.76 -5.01
N GLU A 79 5.11 2.48 -5.86
CA GLU A 79 5.98 3.57 -5.44
C GLU A 79 5.31 4.61 -4.53
N PRO A 80 4.07 5.09 -4.78
CA PRO A 80 3.43 6.05 -3.90
C PRO A 80 3.26 5.54 -2.47
N PHE A 81 2.96 4.24 -2.33
CA PHE A 81 2.78 3.61 -1.02
C PHE A 81 4.12 3.43 -0.31
N ILE A 82 5.16 2.94 -1.00
CA ILE A 82 6.50 2.78 -0.41
C ILE A 82 7.01 4.12 0.11
N ARG A 83 6.93 5.19 -0.68
CA ARG A 83 7.34 6.54 -0.26
C ARG A 83 6.55 7.07 0.94
N TYR A 84 5.25 6.85 0.97
CA TYR A 84 4.42 7.30 2.09
C TYR A 84 4.82 6.61 3.38
N PHE A 85 4.97 5.29 3.33
CA PHE A 85 5.35 4.49 4.50
C PHE A 85 6.79 4.78 4.96
N ALA A 86 7.71 5.08 4.05
CA ALA A 86 9.06 5.51 4.37
C ALA A 86 9.12 6.94 4.94
N GLY A 87 8.16 7.80 4.58
CA GLY A 87 8.13 9.20 5.00
C GLY A 87 7.85 9.43 6.50
N ASP A 88 7.28 8.44 7.19
CA ASP A 88 7.01 8.49 8.64
C ASP A 88 7.08 7.06 9.21
N GLU A 89 8.30 6.62 9.49
CA GLU A 89 8.57 5.25 9.95
C GLU A 89 7.87 4.90 11.27
N GLU A 90 7.74 5.87 12.20
CA GLU A 90 7.08 5.62 13.49
C GLU A 90 5.59 5.33 13.28
N LEU A 91 4.87 6.19 12.57
CA LEU A 91 3.46 5.98 12.31
C LEU A 91 3.20 4.77 11.43
N SER A 92 4.05 4.51 10.46
CA SER A 92 3.96 3.34 9.57
C SER A 92 4.13 2.03 10.33
N ARG A 93 5.06 1.99 11.29
CA ARG A 93 5.27 0.85 12.19
C ARG A 93 4.07 0.60 13.09
N GLU A 94 3.50 1.66 13.67
CA GLU A 94 2.30 1.55 14.50
C GLU A 94 1.10 1.08 13.68
N TYR A 95 0.88 1.64 12.49
CA TYR A 95 -0.17 1.19 11.58
C TYR A 95 0.00 -0.29 11.22
N ALA A 96 1.20 -0.70 10.80
CA ALA A 96 1.50 -2.09 10.46
C ALA A 96 1.23 -3.04 11.65
N ALA A 97 1.63 -2.64 12.87
CA ALA A 97 1.38 -3.42 14.08
C ALA A 97 -0.13 -3.56 14.39
N ILE A 98 -0.93 -2.52 14.18
CA ILE A 98 -2.38 -2.55 14.36
C ILE A 98 -3.02 -3.51 13.36
N ILE A 99 -2.66 -3.41 12.07
CA ILE A 99 -3.20 -4.29 11.01
C ILE A 99 -2.84 -5.75 11.27
N VAL A 100 -1.59 -6.06 11.62
CA VAL A 100 -1.13 -7.43 11.89
C VAL A 100 -1.83 -8.03 13.12
N ARG A 101 -2.10 -7.24 14.16
CA ARG A 101 -2.88 -7.70 15.34
C ARG A 101 -4.33 -8.03 15.00
N GLY A 102 -4.86 -7.56 13.87
CA GLY A 102 -6.23 -7.85 13.42
C GLY A 102 -7.33 -7.25 14.31
N ALA A 103 -7.00 -6.29 15.18
CA ALA A 103 -7.97 -5.64 16.07
C ALA A 103 -8.88 -4.65 15.31
N HIS A 104 -8.39 -4.12 14.21
CA HIS A 104 -9.12 -3.21 13.34
C HIS A 104 -9.06 -3.70 11.89
N GLU A 105 -10.24 -3.94 11.31
CA GLU A 105 -10.35 -4.31 9.91
C GLU A 105 -10.35 -3.06 9.02
N SER A 106 -9.42 -3.00 8.07
CA SER A 106 -9.44 -2.02 6.99
C SER A 106 -10.12 -2.62 5.76
N ALA A 107 -11.31 -2.13 5.44
CA ALA A 107 -12.00 -2.50 4.20
C ALA A 107 -11.23 -1.96 2.98
N ILE A 108 -10.63 -0.78 3.11
CA ILE A 108 -9.82 -0.15 2.06
C ILE A 108 -8.59 -0.98 1.77
N PHE A 109 -7.89 -1.46 2.81
CA PHE A 109 -6.72 -2.33 2.64
C PHE A 109 -7.06 -3.62 1.87
N ARG A 110 -8.21 -4.26 2.17
CA ARG A 110 -8.66 -5.46 1.44
C ARG A 110 -9.04 -5.15 -0.01
N ASN A 111 -9.79 -4.08 -0.24
CA ASN A 111 -10.23 -3.69 -1.58
C ASN A 111 -9.04 -3.26 -2.44
N LEU A 112 -8.09 -2.52 -1.86
CA LEU A 112 -6.85 -2.14 -2.54
C LEU A 112 -6.03 -3.37 -2.93
N ALA A 113 -5.90 -4.36 -2.05
CA ALA A 113 -5.16 -5.59 -2.36
C ALA A 113 -5.75 -6.30 -3.59
N LEU A 114 -7.08 -6.42 -3.67
CA LEU A 114 -7.75 -7.02 -4.81
C LEU A 114 -7.55 -6.18 -6.08
N SER A 115 -7.68 -4.87 -6.00
CA SER A 115 -7.46 -3.96 -7.13
C SER A 115 -6.03 -4.05 -7.65
N LEU A 116 -5.04 -3.97 -6.76
CA LEU A 116 -3.63 -4.07 -7.13
C LEU A 116 -3.31 -5.41 -7.81
N ILE A 117 -3.79 -6.53 -7.25
CA ILE A 117 -3.59 -7.85 -7.86
C ILE A 117 -4.20 -7.90 -9.26
N THR A 118 -5.38 -7.32 -9.46
CA THR A 118 -6.02 -7.25 -10.78
C THR A 118 -5.21 -6.40 -11.75
N GLU A 119 -4.81 -5.19 -11.38
CA GLU A 119 -4.01 -4.29 -12.20
C GLU A 119 -2.64 -4.88 -12.59
N ILE A 120 -2.00 -5.58 -11.64
CA ILE A 120 -0.73 -6.31 -11.90
C ILE A 120 -0.98 -7.45 -12.89
N ALA A 121 -2.03 -8.27 -12.69
CA ALA A 121 -2.36 -9.37 -13.58
C ALA A 121 -2.65 -8.89 -15.01
N GLU A 122 -3.34 -7.77 -15.16
CA GLU A 122 -3.59 -7.14 -16.45
C GLU A 122 -2.30 -6.66 -17.12
N ALA A 123 -1.39 -6.03 -16.37
CA ALA A 123 -0.09 -5.61 -16.88
C ALA A 123 0.74 -6.81 -17.36
N LEU A 124 0.80 -7.88 -16.56
CA LEU A 124 1.49 -9.12 -16.89
C LEU A 124 0.88 -9.82 -18.11
N ALA A 125 -0.44 -9.90 -18.20
CA ALA A 125 -1.14 -10.46 -19.35
C ALA A 125 -0.84 -9.70 -20.64
N ARG A 126 -0.78 -8.36 -20.57
CA ARG A 126 -0.39 -7.51 -21.72
C ARG A 126 1.07 -7.66 -22.12
N ALA A 127 1.93 -8.10 -21.20
CA ALA A 127 3.33 -8.44 -21.46
C ALA A 127 3.52 -9.87 -22.01
N GLY A 128 2.43 -10.65 -22.15
CA GLY A 128 2.45 -11.97 -22.77
C GLY A 128 2.27 -13.16 -21.82
N LEU A 129 2.11 -12.94 -20.50
CA LEU A 129 1.79 -14.02 -19.58
C LEU A 129 0.35 -14.53 -19.80
N GLY A 130 0.17 -15.85 -19.80
CA GLY A 130 -1.14 -16.48 -19.89
C GLY A 130 -2.06 -16.10 -18.70
N GLY A 131 -3.39 -16.03 -18.94
CA GLY A 131 -4.34 -15.49 -17.97
C GLY A 131 -4.35 -16.15 -16.58
N VAL A 132 -4.11 -17.46 -16.48
CA VAL A 132 -4.02 -18.15 -15.16
C VAL A 132 -2.71 -17.82 -14.46
N ASP A 133 -1.62 -17.77 -15.20
CA ASP A 133 -0.29 -17.53 -14.67
C ASP A 133 -0.09 -16.07 -14.32
N SER A 134 -0.64 -15.14 -15.09
CA SER A 134 -0.64 -13.72 -14.73
C SER A 134 -1.31 -13.46 -13.37
N GLY A 135 -2.41 -14.14 -13.05
CA GLY A 135 -3.08 -14.03 -11.75
C GLY A 135 -2.29 -14.66 -10.58
N ARG A 136 -1.50 -15.70 -10.84
CA ARG A 136 -0.59 -16.28 -9.83
C ARG A 136 0.60 -15.39 -9.61
N ALA A 137 1.25 -14.95 -10.69
CA ALA A 137 2.38 -14.05 -10.68
C ALA A 137 2.05 -12.71 -10.00
N ALA A 138 0.86 -12.14 -10.27
CA ALA A 138 0.37 -10.93 -9.62
C ALA A 138 0.30 -11.08 -8.09
N ARG A 139 -0.15 -12.25 -7.58
CA ARG A 139 -0.15 -12.51 -6.14
C ARG A 139 1.26 -12.61 -5.56
N VAL A 140 2.20 -13.23 -6.28
CA VAL A 140 3.61 -13.31 -5.86
C VAL A 140 4.19 -11.90 -5.72
N VAL A 141 4.01 -11.05 -6.73
CA VAL A 141 4.44 -9.65 -6.71
C VAL A 141 3.80 -8.89 -5.54
N HIS A 142 2.49 -9.05 -5.35
CA HIS A 142 1.77 -8.37 -4.28
C HIS A 142 2.26 -8.80 -2.88
N TYR A 143 2.51 -10.08 -2.65
CA TYR A 143 3.04 -10.56 -1.37
C TYR A 143 4.50 -10.17 -1.15
N ALA A 144 5.32 -10.11 -2.19
CA ALA A 144 6.67 -9.55 -2.10
C ALA A 144 6.63 -8.07 -1.71
N TYR A 145 5.75 -7.28 -2.35
CA TYR A 145 5.51 -5.89 -1.98
C TYR A 145 5.12 -5.73 -0.50
N LEU A 146 4.17 -6.53 0.00
CA LEU A 146 3.79 -6.48 1.43
C LEU A 146 4.96 -6.80 2.36
N GLY A 147 5.79 -7.79 2.00
CA GLY A 147 7.00 -8.13 2.75
C GLY A 147 8.00 -6.98 2.79
N ILE A 148 8.27 -6.36 1.65
CA ILE A 148 9.15 -5.20 1.53
C ILE A 148 8.59 -4.01 2.33
N LEU A 149 7.28 -3.73 2.21
CA LEU A 149 6.65 -2.65 2.96
C LEU A 149 6.77 -2.82 4.48
N MET A 150 6.67 -4.06 4.98
CA MET A 150 6.91 -4.37 6.39
C MET A 150 8.37 -4.08 6.80
N THR A 151 9.35 -4.43 5.96
CA THR A 151 10.77 -4.16 6.27
C THR A 151 11.09 -2.66 6.26
N VAL A 152 10.49 -1.88 5.37
CA VAL A 152 10.56 -0.41 5.35
C VAL A 152 9.96 0.16 6.63
N SER A 153 8.76 -0.27 7.01
CA SER A 153 8.07 0.21 8.22
C SER A 153 8.85 -0.07 9.51
N HIS A 154 9.73 -1.08 9.52
CA HIS A 154 10.61 -1.38 10.65
C HIS A 154 11.97 -0.67 10.56
N GLY A 155 12.22 0.14 9.53
CA GLY A 155 13.50 0.81 9.31
C GLY A 155 14.67 -0.13 8.97
N THR A 156 14.36 -1.38 8.56
CA THR A 156 15.38 -2.38 8.21
C THR A 156 15.95 -2.13 6.83
N ILE A 157 15.12 -1.62 5.91
CA ILE A 157 15.49 -1.26 4.54
C ILE A 157 15.06 0.18 4.30
N GLN A 158 15.91 0.97 3.64
CA GLN A 158 15.59 2.34 3.23
C GLN A 158 14.76 2.34 1.94
N GLU A 159 14.03 3.43 1.69
CA GLU A 159 13.13 3.54 0.54
C GLU A 159 13.80 3.23 -0.81
N PRO A 160 14.98 3.75 -1.16
CA PRO A 160 15.60 3.43 -2.46
C PRO A 160 15.86 1.93 -2.63
N ASP A 161 16.41 1.27 -1.61
CA ASP A 161 16.71 -0.17 -1.65
C ASP A 161 15.41 -1.00 -1.74
N ALA A 162 14.33 -0.55 -1.10
CA ALA A 162 13.02 -1.21 -1.16
C ALA A 162 12.42 -1.16 -2.57
N VAL A 163 12.53 -0.01 -3.24
CA VAL A 163 12.09 0.16 -4.62
C VAL A 163 12.90 -0.74 -5.56
N ASP A 164 14.24 -0.77 -5.40
CA ASP A 164 15.13 -1.59 -6.21
C ASP A 164 14.83 -3.10 -6.03
N GLN A 165 14.68 -3.57 -4.78
CA GLN A 165 14.32 -4.96 -4.50
C GLN A 165 12.97 -5.36 -5.07
N LEU A 166 11.96 -4.48 -5.00
CA LEU A 166 10.67 -4.77 -5.61
C LEU A 166 10.79 -4.83 -7.14
N ARG A 167 11.58 -3.94 -7.74
CA ARG A 167 11.83 -3.94 -9.19
C ARG A 167 12.53 -5.22 -9.63
N GLU A 168 13.47 -5.75 -8.85
CA GLU A 168 14.10 -7.06 -9.11
C GLU A 168 13.07 -8.19 -9.11
N VAL A 169 12.17 -8.24 -8.12
CA VAL A 169 11.10 -9.25 -8.06
C VAL A 169 10.18 -9.15 -9.26
N VAL A 170 9.72 -7.94 -9.61
CA VAL A 170 8.83 -7.72 -10.77
C VAL A 170 9.54 -8.11 -12.06
N GLY A 171 10.80 -7.70 -12.24
CA GLY A 171 11.61 -8.06 -13.41
C GLY A 171 11.79 -9.57 -13.54
N PHE A 172 12.09 -10.26 -12.43
CA PHE A 172 12.19 -11.73 -12.41
C PHE A 172 10.89 -12.38 -12.87
N VAL A 173 9.75 -11.98 -12.33
CA VAL A 173 8.44 -12.54 -12.67
C VAL A 173 8.10 -12.29 -14.14
N VAL A 174 8.33 -11.08 -14.65
CA VAL A 174 8.03 -10.74 -16.06
C VAL A 174 8.88 -11.53 -17.04
N THR A 175 10.16 -11.83 -16.70
CA THR A 175 11.12 -12.46 -17.64
C THR A 175 11.11 -13.98 -17.58
N HIS A 176 10.78 -14.61 -16.45
CA HIS A 176 10.92 -16.07 -16.27
C HIS A 176 9.64 -16.86 -16.54
N GLU A 177 8.49 -16.20 -16.47
CA GLU A 177 7.21 -16.86 -16.78
C GLU A 177 6.83 -16.81 -18.27
N GLY A 178 7.60 -16.06 -19.10
CA GLY A 178 7.40 -16.00 -20.57
C GLY A 178 8.21 -17.02 -21.38
N GLY A 179 8.93 -17.94 -20.75
CA GLY A 179 9.95 -18.79 -21.35
C GLY A 179 9.68 -20.29 -21.41
N GLU A 180 8.48 -20.79 -21.15
CA GLU A 180 8.13 -22.20 -21.39
C GLU A 180 7.21 -22.33 -22.61
N GLU A 181 7.81 -22.40 -23.81
CA GLU A 181 7.29 -23.11 -24.96
C GLU A 181 8.07 -24.40 -25.19
#